data_25c29e06192eafef29670585b2352206
#
_entry.id   25c29e06192eafef29670585b2352206
#
_cell.length_a   1.000
_cell.length_b   1.000
_cell.length_c   1.000
_cell.angle_alpha   90.00
_cell.angle_beta   90.00
_cell.angle_gamma   90.00
#
_symmetry.space_group_name_H-M   'P 1'
#
loop_
_entity.id
_entity.type
_entity.pdbx_description
1 polymer ?
#
loop_
_entity_poly.entity_id
_entity_poly.type
_entity_poly.pdbx_seq_one_letter_code
_entity_poly.pdbx_strand_id
1 'polypeptide(L)'
;DWLRRFFDHWQPDIAFCIESELWPNTLRFLRKRHIPSALINARMSKTSYKRWKMIRDDAKKMLSSFDIILTQTKEHEEWFENLGAHSVITTDNLKYSAKPLPVDDKHLKPLQKAIKDRPVWVYASTHDGEETLACEIHINLKKQFPDILTIIVPRHPERRGEIETAISKYDLPYQLRSVKTDILAKTEVYIADTMGELGLFYTLSDIAVIGRTFSNDGGGGHNPMEAALLSAVPVTGPNYQNQTQLVQDMLDADAILVADNKAHLLEIISSFMKQPDKMTSQKSKALEFAARKANVIDHVMEEIEPLFLKKGLHFKK
;
A
#
# COMPACT_ATOMS: atom_id res chain seq x y z
N ASP A 1 8.38 -37.93 -13.28
CA ASP A 1 7.19 -38.68 -12.87
C ASP A 1 6.26 -37.93 -11.93
N TRP A 2 6.79 -37.05 -11.13
CA TRP A 2 6.07 -36.25 -10.13
C TRP A 2 5.07 -35.29 -10.78
N LEU A 3 5.53 -34.47 -11.71
CA LEU A 3 4.68 -33.56 -12.47
C LEU A 3 3.60 -34.31 -13.26
N ARG A 4 3.93 -35.48 -13.85
CA ARG A 4 2.96 -36.29 -14.56
C ARG A 4 1.80 -36.71 -13.66
N ARG A 5 2.11 -37.23 -12.45
CA ARG A 5 1.08 -37.62 -11.46
C ARG A 5 0.24 -36.40 -11.03
N PHE A 6 0.87 -35.24 -10.83
CA PHE A 6 0.17 -34.01 -10.48
C PHE A 6 -0.85 -33.65 -11.59
N PHE A 7 -0.38 -33.53 -12.83
CA PHE A 7 -1.26 -33.15 -13.94
C PHE A 7 -2.31 -34.22 -14.31
N ASP A 8 -2.01 -35.49 -14.08
CA ASP A 8 -2.97 -36.57 -14.30
C ASP A 8 -4.06 -36.58 -13.22
N HIS A 9 -3.73 -36.20 -12.02
CA HIS A 9 -4.67 -36.13 -10.89
C HIS A 9 -5.54 -34.88 -10.94
N TRP A 10 -4.93 -33.69 -11.06
CA TRP A 10 -5.66 -32.44 -10.95
C TRP A 10 -6.30 -31.97 -12.26
N GLN A 11 -5.81 -32.37 -13.39
CA GLN A 11 -6.32 -32.04 -14.73
C GLN A 11 -6.70 -30.54 -14.88
N PRO A 12 -5.78 -29.59 -14.60
CA PRO A 12 -6.12 -28.19 -14.59
C PRO A 12 -6.54 -27.69 -15.98
N ASP A 13 -7.59 -26.88 -16.02
CA ASP A 13 -8.06 -26.22 -17.25
C ASP A 13 -7.19 -25.04 -17.65
N ILE A 14 -6.66 -24.31 -16.66
CA ILE A 14 -5.79 -23.14 -16.83
C ILE A 14 -4.70 -23.18 -15.76
N ALA A 15 -3.53 -22.63 -16.05
CA ALA A 15 -2.43 -22.53 -15.12
C ALA A 15 -1.95 -21.09 -14.97
N PHE A 16 -1.78 -20.63 -13.74
CA PHE A 16 -1.18 -19.33 -13.42
C PHE A 16 0.14 -19.52 -12.70
N CYS A 17 1.20 -18.92 -13.25
CA CYS A 17 2.48 -18.75 -12.57
C CYS A 17 2.59 -17.31 -12.05
N ILE A 18 3.21 -17.12 -10.90
CA ILE A 18 3.29 -15.81 -10.25
C ILE A 18 4.74 -15.34 -10.14
N GLU A 19 4.96 -14.05 -10.39
CA GLU A 19 6.26 -13.37 -10.26
C GLU A 19 7.35 -14.00 -11.16
N SER A 20 8.30 -14.73 -10.58
CA SER A 20 9.45 -15.33 -11.29
C SER A 20 9.44 -16.85 -11.28
N GLU A 21 8.25 -17.47 -11.10
CA GLU A 21 8.09 -18.93 -11.03
C GLU A 21 8.17 -19.57 -12.43
N LEU A 22 9.39 -19.58 -12.98
CA LEU A 22 9.73 -20.11 -14.28
C LEU A 22 10.31 -21.53 -14.15
N TRP A 23 9.46 -22.53 -14.04
CA TRP A 23 9.85 -23.94 -13.89
C TRP A 23 9.83 -24.67 -15.25
N PRO A 24 10.98 -24.90 -15.91
CA PRO A 24 11.03 -25.40 -17.29
C PRO A 24 10.26 -26.70 -17.51
N ASN A 25 10.33 -27.63 -16.54
CA ASN A 25 9.62 -28.89 -16.65
C ASN A 25 8.10 -28.72 -16.56
N THR A 26 7.62 -27.87 -15.66
CA THR A 26 6.20 -27.54 -15.53
C THR A 26 5.68 -26.89 -16.80
N LEU A 27 6.39 -25.89 -17.32
CA LEU A 27 6.03 -25.17 -18.54
C LEU A 27 6.00 -26.10 -19.77
N ARG A 28 6.96 -27.04 -19.84
CA ARG A 28 6.95 -28.07 -20.89
C ARG A 28 5.72 -28.98 -20.80
N PHE A 29 5.27 -29.34 -19.60
CA PHE A 29 4.05 -30.13 -19.39
C PHE A 29 2.80 -29.34 -19.79
N LEU A 30 2.68 -28.08 -19.41
CA LEU A 30 1.57 -27.20 -19.80
C LEU A 30 1.44 -27.13 -21.31
N ARG A 31 2.54 -26.83 -22.01
CA ARG A 31 2.58 -26.77 -23.47
C ARG A 31 2.20 -28.10 -24.11
N LYS A 32 2.77 -29.24 -23.63
CA LYS A 32 2.49 -30.56 -24.19
C LYS A 32 1.02 -30.96 -24.04
N ARG A 33 0.34 -30.46 -23.00
CA ARG A 33 -1.06 -30.77 -22.73
C ARG A 33 -2.02 -29.69 -23.24
N HIS A 34 -1.50 -28.67 -23.91
CA HIS A 34 -2.31 -27.54 -24.41
C HIS A 34 -3.14 -26.89 -23.30
N ILE A 35 -2.57 -26.77 -22.08
CA ILE A 35 -3.19 -26.08 -20.96
C ILE A 35 -2.86 -24.60 -21.10
N PRO A 36 -3.88 -23.72 -21.29
CA PRO A 36 -3.66 -22.28 -21.31
C PRO A 36 -2.96 -21.80 -20.05
N SER A 37 -2.01 -20.88 -20.20
CA SER A 37 -1.24 -20.42 -19.04
C SER A 37 -0.84 -18.96 -19.13
N ALA A 38 -0.83 -18.29 -17.97
CA ALA A 38 -0.33 -16.94 -17.84
C ALA A 38 0.76 -16.84 -16.77
N LEU A 39 1.72 -15.97 -16.99
CA LEU A 39 2.65 -15.49 -15.97
C LEU A 39 2.15 -14.14 -15.47
N ILE A 40 1.69 -14.10 -14.23
CA ILE A 40 1.07 -12.93 -13.62
C ILE A 40 2.05 -12.26 -12.66
N ASN A 41 2.02 -10.92 -12.61
CA ASN A 41 2.92 -10.11 -11.78
C ASN A 41 4.39 -10.39 -12.10
N ALA A 42 4.69 -10.60 -13.37
CA ALA A 42 5.99 -11.08 -13.84
C ALA A 42 7.10 -10.07 -13.55
N ARG A 43 8.17 -10.58 -12.98
CA ARG A 43 9.39 -9.80 -12.73
C ARG A 43 10.63 -10.65 -12.95
N MET A 44 11.73 -9.99 -13.19
CA MET A 44 13.04 -10.63 -13.35
C MET A 44 14.13 -9.73 -12.78
N SER A 45 15.12 -10.31 -12.07
CA SER A 45 16.28 -9.53 -11.67
C SER A 45 17.20 -9.28 -12.88
N LYS A 46 17.93 -8.17 -12.86
CA LYS A 46 18.93 -7.82 -13.90
C LYS A 46 19.96 -8.95 -14.11
N THR A 47 20.32 -9.65 -13.03
CA THR A 47 21.23 -10.80 -13.08
C THR A 47 20.58 -11.98 -13.81
N SER A 48 19.31 -12.29 -13.52
CA SER A 48 18.55 -13.34 -14.20
C SER A 48 18.36 -13.02 -15.68
N TYR A 49 18.01 -11.79 -16.01
CA TYR A 49 17.89 -11.34 -17.41
C TYR A 49 19.19 -11.55 -18.18
N LYS A 50 20.35 -11.14 -17.63
CA LYS A 50 21.66 -11.37 -18.28
C LYS A 50 21.94 -12.86 -18.52
N ARG A 51 21.62 -13.72 -17.55
CA ARG A 51 21.79 -15.18 -17.68
C ARG A 51 20.91 -15.79 -18.77
N TRP A 52 19.60 -15.43 -18.77
CA TRP A 52 18.66 -15.91 -19.79
C TRP A 52 19.02 -15.41 -21.19
N LYS A 53 19.57 -14.20 -21.31
CA LYS A 53 20.04 -13.67 -22.58
C LYS A 53 21.17 -14.49 -23.20
N MET A 54 22.02 -15.15 -22.38
CA MET A 54 23.10 -16.04 -22.89
C MET A 54 22.54 -17.34 -23.51
N ILE A 55 21.36 -17.77 -23.11
CA ILE A 55 20.68 -18.98 -23.61
C ILE A 55 19.30 -18.61 -24.20
N ARG A 56 19.29 -17.58 -25.05
CA ARG A 56 18.07 -16.93 -25.56
C ARG A 56 17.10 -17.91 -26.24
N ASP A 57 17.58 -18.89 -26.98
CA ASP A 57 16.72 -19.86 -27.67
C ASP A 57 15.97 -20.75 -26.69
N ASP A 58 16.61 -21.14 -25.59
CA ASP A 58 15.95 -21.93 -24.54
C ASP A 58 14.99 -21.05 -23.73
N ALA A 59 15.35 -19.79 -23.46
CA ALA A 59 14.46 -18.82 -22.87
C ALA A 59 13.19 -18.61 -23.71
N LYS A 60 13.34 -18.40 -25.02
CA LYS A 60 12.24 -18.26 -25.97
C LYS A 60 11.33 -19.49 -25.95
N LYS A 61 11.90 -20.71 -26.03
CA LYS A 61 11.13 -21.97 -25.97
C LYS A 61 10.36 -22.13 -24.67
N MET A 62 10.92 -21.68 -23.57
CA MET A 62 10.28 -21.72 -22.26
C MET A 62 9.15 -20.69 -22.16
N LEU A 63 9.44 -19.44 -22.51
CA LEU A 63 8.48 -18.33 -22.44
C LEU A 63 7.31 -18.50 -23.42
N SER A 64 7.53 -19.17 -24.58
CA SER A 64 6.44 -19.53 -25.50
C SER A 64 5.44 -20.54 -24.96
N SER A 65 5.62 -21.03 -23.74
CA SER A 65 4.63 -21.85 -23.04
C SER A 65 3.52 -21.03 -22.39
N PHE A 66 3.70 -19.72 -22.22
CA PHE A 66 2.67 -18.83 -21.74
C PHE A 66 1.88 -18.23 -22.90
N ASP A 67 0.56 -18.21 -22.78
CA ASP A 67 -0.31 -17.48 -23.71
C ASP A 67 -0.20 -15.97 -23.50
N ILE A 68 0.05 -15.53 -22.24
CA ILE A 68 0.25 -14.12 -21.87
C ILE A 68 1.18 -13.99 -20.68
N ILE A 69 1.96 -12.91 -20.66
CA ILE A 69 2.85 -12.53 -19.56
C ILE A 69 2.49 -11.09 -19.13
N LEU A 70 2.06 -10.94 -17.87
CA LEU A 70 1.67 -9.67 -17.29
C LEU A 70 2.76 -9.18 -16.35
N THR A 71 3.45 -8.11 -16.73
CA THR A 71 4.66 -7.63 -16.04
C THR A 71 4.38 -6.49 -15.07
N GLN A 72 5.25 -6.37 -14.06
CA GLN A 72 5.15 -5.31 -13.04
C GLN A 72 5.56 -3.93 -13.56
N THR A 73 6.47 -3.88 -14.56
CA THR A 73 7.04 -2.63 -15.07
C THR A 73 7.31 -2.73 -16.56
N LYS A 74 7.40 -1.58 -17.25
CA LYS A 74 7.80 -1.50 -18.66
C LYS A 74 9.20 -2.08 -18.89
N GLU A 75 10.13 -1.91 -17.96
CA GLU A 75 11.48 -2.51 -18.06
C GLU A 75 11.39 -4.04 -18.12
N HIS A 76 10.53 -4.65 -17.28
CA HIS A 76 10.31 -6.09 -17.32
C HIS A 76 9.63 -6.55 -18.63
N GLU A 77 8.66 -5.78 -19.15
CA GLU A 77 8.02 -6.05 -20.43
C GLU A 77 9.10 -6.15 -21.53
N GLU A 78 9.95 -5.13 -21.66
CA GLU A 78 11.05 -5.11 -22.62
C GLU A 78 12.01 -6.30 -22.45
N TRP A 79 12.30 -6.71 -21.22
CA TRP A 79 13.18 -7.85 -20.97
C TRP A 79 12.56 -9.17 -21.42
N PHE A 80 11.28 -9.41 -21.13
CA PHE A 80 10.58 -10.61 -21.57
C PHE A 80 10.43 -10.67 -23.09
N GLU A 81 10.13 -9.54 -23.75
CA GLU A 81 10.08 -9.45 -25.22
C GLU A 81 11.45 -9.71 -25.85
N ASN A 82 12.51 -9.12 -25.31
CA ASN A 82 13.89 -9.35 -25.77
C ASN A 82 14.33 -10.82 -25.60
N LEU A 83 13.78 -11.55 -24.65
CA LEU A 83 13.99 -12.99 -24.47
C LEU A 83 13.11 -13.84 -25.40
N GLY A 84 12.23 -13.22 -26.19
CA GLY A 84 11.42 -13.88 -27.21
C GLY A 84 10.03 -14.32 -26.75
N ALA A 85 9.52 -13.73 -25.68
CA ALA A 85 8.10 -13.85 -25.33
C ALA A 85 7.21 -13.12 -26.35
N HIS A 86 5.98 -13.61 -26.55
CA HIS A 86 5.12 -13.10 -27.64
C HIS A 86 4.04 -12.13 -27.18
N SER A 87 3.39 -12.41 -26.08
CA SER A 87 2.29 -11.61 -25.56
C SER A 87 2.69 -11.11 -24.17
N VAL A 88 3.25 -9.90 -24.12
CA VAL A 88 3.71 -9.29 -22.87
C VAL A 88 3.01 -7.95 -22.70
N ILE A 89 2.43 -7.72 -21.53
CA ILE A 89 1.70 -6.50 -21.20
C ILE A 89 2.11 -6.04 -19.81
N THR A 90 2.35 -4.76 -19.63
CA THR A 90 2.57 -4.18 -18.30
C THR A 90 1.24 -3.87 -17.63
N THR A 91 0.98 -4.54 -16.50
CA THR A 91 -0.22 -4.33 -15.68
C THR A 91 0.05 -3.66 -14.34
N ASP A 92 1.28 -3.32 -14.06
CA ASP A 92 1.77 -2.89 -12.74
C ASP A 92 1.83 -4.02 -11.68
N ASN A 93 2.29 -3.68 -10.47
CA ASN A 93 2.48 -4.66 -9.40
C ASN A 93 1.18 -4.94 -8.64
N LEU A 94 0.73 -6.18 -8.61
CA LEU A 94 -0.46 -6.62 -7.88
C LEU A 94 -0.44 -6.25 -6.38
N LYS A 95 0.73 -6.10 -5.78
CA LYS A 95 0.85 -5.67 -4.38
C LYS A 95 0.34 -4.26 -4.13
N TYR A 96 0.20 -3.45 -5.18
CA TYR A 96 -0.33 -2.09 -5.08
C TYR A 96 -1.86 -2.05 -5.13
N SER A 97 -2.49 -3.14 -5.55
CA SER A 97 -3.94 -3.20 -5.59
C SER A 97 -4.50 -3.10 -4.18
N ALA A 98 -5.06 -1.95 -3.88
CA ALA A 98 -5.72 -1.67 -2.62
C ALA A 98 -7.10 -1.07 -2.90
N LYS A 99 -8.12 -1.59 -2.24
CA LYS A 99 -9.43 -0.93 -2.23
C LYS A 99 -9.40 0.17 -1.17
N PRO A 100 -10.10 1.30 -1.40
CA PRO A 100 -10.29 2.28 -0.35
C PRO A 100 -10.86 1.60 0.90
N LEU A 101 -10.30 1.95 2.06
CA LEU A 101 -10.82 1.44 3.32
C LEU A 101 -12.26 1.93 3.53
N PRO A 102 -13.13 1.12 4.13
CA PRO A 102 -14.52 1.50 4.37
C PRO A 102 -14.60 2.71 5.30
N VAL A 103 -15.53 3.60 5.00
CA VAL A 103 -15.83 4.79 5.80
C VAL A 103 -17.32 4.76 6.14
N ASP A 104 -17.66 4.72 7.42
CA ASP A 104 -19.04 4.79 7.87
C ASP A 104 -19.46 6.27 8.08
N ASP A 105 -20.33 6.75 7.22
CA ASP A 105 -20.87 8.10 7.26
C ASP A 105 -21.57 8.44 8.59
N LYS A 106 -22.13 7.45 9.29
CA LYS A 106 -22.76 7.67 10.59
C LYS A 106 -21.77 8.11 11.64
N HIS A 107 -20.52 7.65 11.54
CA HIS A 107 -19.43 8.06 12.42
C HIS A 107 -18.66 9.26 11.87
N LEU A 108 -18.51 9.38 10.55
CA LEU A 108 -17.75 10.46 9.93
C LEU A 108 -18.36 11.84 10.18
N LYS A 109 -19.65 12.02 9.87
CA LYS A 109 -20.33 13.33 9.97
C LYS A 109 -20.30 13.97 11.35
N PRO A 110 -20.55 13.22 12.46
CA PRO A 110 -20.41 13.77 13.82
C PRO A 110 -18.97 14.22 14.13
N LEU A 111 -17.96 13.45 13.72
CA LEU A 111 -16.57 13.77 13.96
C LEU A 111 -16.14 14.99 13.14
N GLN A 112 -16.50 15.09 11.87
CA GLN A 112 -16.27 16.29 11.05
C GLN A 112 -16.88 17.54 11.69
N LYS A 113 -18.11 17.44 12.21
CA LYS A 113 -18.75 18.54 12.92
C LYS A 113 -18.01 18.92 14.20
N ALA A 114 -17.46 17.95 14.91
CA ALA A 114 -16.73 18.17 16.17
C ALA A 114 -15.37 18.82 15.95
N ILE A 115 -14.66 18.43 14.90
CA ILE A 115 -13.33 19.00 14.58
C ILE A 115 -13.44 20.38 13.92
N LYS A 116 -14.54 20.66 13.18
CA LYS A 116 -14.74 21.92 12.43
C LYS A 116 -13.48 22.29 11.60
N ASP A 117 -12.97 23.50 11.84
CA ASP A 117 -11.81 24.07 11.13
C ASP A 117 -10.48 23.81 11.86
N ARG A 118 -10.46 22.91 12.84
CA ARG A 118 -9.23 22.56 13.56
C ARG A 118 -8.22 21.91 12.61
N PRO A 119 -6.95 22.29 12.63
CA PRO A 119 -5.91 21.53 11.95
C PRO A 119 -5.82 20.12 12.52
N VAL A 120 -5.89 19.09 11.64
CA VAL A 120 -5.86 17.68 12.05
C VAL A 120 -4.77 16.94 11.29
N TRP A 121 -4.03 16.11 11.98
CA TRP A 121 -3.18 15.10 11.37
C TRP A 121 -3.33 13.77 12.07
N VAL A 122 -3.11 12.68 11.36
CA VAL A 122 -3.23 11.31 11.88
C VAL A 122 -1.87 10.61 11.86
N TYR A 123 -1.55 9.92 12.95
CA TYR A 123 -0.49 8.92 12.99
C TYR A 123 -1.12 7.56 12.98
N ALA A 124 -1.04 6.89 11.84
CA ALA A 124 -1.81 5.69 11.53
C ALA A 124 -1.01 4.40 11.72
N SER A 125 -1.61 3.42 12.37
CA SER A 125 -1.03 2.10 12.63
C SER A 125 0.27 2.18 13.44
N THR A 126 0.22 2.94 14.55
CA THR A 126 1.40 3.18 15.40
C THR A 126 1.87 1.93 16.13
N HIS A 127 3.17 1.85 16.33
CA HIS A 127 3.90 0.86 17.12
C HIS A 127 4.59 1.53 18.30
N ASP A 128 5.20 0.70 19.16
CA ASP A 128 5.88 1.18 20.37
C ASP A 128 6.89 2.30 20.09
N GLY A 129 6.81 3.36 20.90
CA GLY A 129 7.61 4.58 20.76
C GLY A 129 7.02 5.65 19.83
N GLU A 130 6.16 5.28 18.87
CA GLU A 130 5.60 6.23 17.91
C GLU A 130 4.49 7.10 18.54
N GLU A 131 3.77 6.59 19.53
CA GLU A 131 2.78 7.38 20.28
C GLU A 131 3.46 8.51 21.09
N THR A 132 4.63 8.21 21.66
CA THR A 132 5.50 9.21 22.31
C THR A 132 5.95 10.26 21.31
N LEU A 133 6.42 9.84 20.14
CA LEU A 133 6.80 10.75 19.05
C LEU A 133 5.64 11.64 18.63
N ALA A 134 4.42 11.09 18.53
CA ALA A 134 3.22 11.86 18.20
C ALA A 134 2.96 12.99 19.21
N CYS A 135 3.07 12.70 20.52
CA CYS A 135 2.92 13.71 21.57
C CYS A 135 3.97 14.82 21.47
N GLU A 136 5.22 14.47 21.23
CA GLU A 136 6.30 15.43 21.10
C GLU A 136 6.15 16.33 19.86
N ILE A 137 5.68 15.78 18.75
CA ILE A 137 5.32 16.54 17.54
C ILE A 137 4.13 17.45 17.84
N HIS A 138 3.07 16.93 18.48
CA HIS A 138 1.90 17.71 18.88
C HIS A 138 2.27 18.95 19.70
N ILE A 139 3.07 18.80 20.75
CA ILE A 139 3.49 19.92 21.61
C ILE A 139 4.21 21.02 20.81
N ASN A 140 5.01 20.64 19.83
CA ASN A 140 5.71 21.61 18.99
C ASN A 140 4.77 22.27 17.97
N LEU A 141 3.86 21.54 17.36
CA LEU A 141 2.86 22.07 16.45
C LEU A 141 1.89 23.00 17.16
N LYS A 142 1.48 22.69 18.39
CA LYS A 142 0.57 23.52 19.21
C LYS A 142 1.07 24.94 19.42
N LYS A 143 2.39 25.17 19.41
CA LYS A 143 2.98 26.54 19.51
C LYS A 143 2.60 27.41 18.32
N GLN A 144 2.30 26.82 17.17
CA GLN A 144 1.93 27.49 15.93
C GLN A 144 0.44 27.36 15.60
N PHE A 145 -0.17 26.25 16.02
CA PHE A 145 -1.56 25.88 15.78
C PHE A 145 -2.22 25.52 17.13
N PRO A 146 -2.68 26.50 17.92
CA PRO A 146 -3.16 26.26 19.29
C PRO A 146 -4.31 25.25 19.40
N ASP A 147 -5.16 25.14 18.36
CA ASP A 147 -6.32 24.26 18.32
C ASP A 147 -6.05 22.92 17.60
N ILE A 148 -4.77 22.59 17.34
CA ILE A 148 -4.42 21.36 16.61
C ILE A 148 -4.96 20.10 17.31
N LEU A 149 -5.42 19.16 16.49
CA LEU A 149 -5.82 17.81 16.92
C LEU A 149 -4.86 16.78 16.35
N THR A 150 -4.33 15.94 17.20
CA THR A 150 -3.56 14.75 16.80
C THR A 150 -4.42 13.51 16.98
N ILE A 151 -4.61 12.74 15.91
CA ILE A 151 -5.28 11.44 15.98
C ILE A 151 -4.21 10.36 15.94
N ILE A 152 -4.21 9.48 16.94
CA ILE A 152 -3.33 8.30 17.00
C ILE A 152 -4.17 7.06 16.79
N VAL A 153 -3.84 6.28 15.77
CA VAL A 153 -4.52 5.01 15.49
C VAL A 153 -3.52 3.88 15.73
N PRO A 154 -3.54 3.22 16.89
CA PRO A 154 -2.58 2.16 17.17
C PRO A 154 -2.85 0.92 16.30
N ARG A 155 -1.78 0.26 15.86
CA ARG A 155 -1.89 -1.02 15.14
C ARG A 155 -2.50 -2.12 16.00
N HIS A 156 -2.22 -2.05 17.29
CA HIS A 156 -2.63 -3.01 18.31
C HIS A 156 -3.42 -2.30 19.41
N PRO A 157 -4.75 -2.18 19.30
CA PRO A 157 -5.60 -1.50 20.29
C PRO A 157 -5.49 -2.09 21.71
N GLU A 158 -5.14 -3.36 21.84
CA GLU A 158 -4.86 -4.03 23.13
C GLU A 158 -3.72 -3.39 23.92
N ARG A 159 -2.81 -2.64 23.26
CA ARG A 159 -1.76 -1.85 23.92
C ARG A 159 -2.26 -0.57 24.59
N ARG A 160 -3.57 -0.34 24.61
CA ARG A 160 -4.21 0.86 25.17
C ARG A 160 -3.58 1.32 26.50
N GLY A 161 -3.40 0.44 27.48
CA GLY A 161 -2.86 0.79 28.78
C GLY A 161 -1.42 1.32 28.72
N GLU A 162 -0.59 0.77 27.84
CA GLU A 162 0.76 1.24 27.59
C GLU A 162 0.75 2.63 26.93
N ILE A 163 -0.14 2.83 25.97
CA ILE A 163 -0.31 4.10 25.24
C ILE A 163 -0.78 5.20 26.19
N GLU A 164 -1.79 4.95 27.02
CA GLU A 164 -2.25 5.90 28.04
C GLU A 164 -1.12 6.28 28.99
N THR A 165 -0.33 5.30 29.44
CA THR A 165 0.83 5.53 30.31
C THR A 165 1.91 6.39 29.61
N ALA A 166 2.14 6.17 28.31
CA ALA A 166 3.10 6.97 27.55
C ALA A 166 2.63 8.42 27.37
N ILE A 167 1.37 8.64 27.03
CA ILE A 167 0.77 9.97 26.78
C ILE A 167 0.62 10.78 28.05
N SER A 168 0.28 10.14 29.19
CA SER A 168 0.10 10.83 30.47
C SER A 168 1.33 11.61 30.94
N LYS A 169 2.52 11.26 30.46
CA LYS A 169 3.78 11.95 30.74
C LYS A 169 3.85 13.36 30.16
N TYR A 170 2.98 13.69 29.20
CA TYR A 170 3.02 14.93 28.45
C TYR A 170 1.97 15.97 28.89
N ASP A 171 1.13 15.64 29.87
CA ASP A 171 0.04 16.49 30.36
C ASP A 171 -0.88 17.03 29.24
N LEU A 172 -1.14 16.18 28.23
CA LEU A 172 -1.99 16.49 27.10
C LEU A 172 -3.42 15.99 27.35
N PRO A 173 -4.45 16.81 27.18
CA PRO A 173 -5.85 16.37 27.22
C PRO A 173 -6.09 15.32 26.11
N TYR A 174 -6.23 14.06 26.48
CA TYR A 174 -6.51 13.00 25.53
C TYR A 174 -7.88 12.36 25.72
N GLN A 175 -8.32 11.63 24.73
CA GLN A 175 -9.58 10.92 24.74
C GLN A 175 -9.45 9.60 23.96
N LEU A 176 -10.10 8.55 24.49
CA LEU A 176 -10.16 7.22 23.86
C LEU A 176 -11.44 7.08 23.06
N ARG A 177 -11.33 6.57 21.83
CA ARG A 177 -12.45 6.26 20.96
C ARG A 177 -13.40 5.22 21.58
N SER A 178 -12.88 4.18 22.19
CA SER A 178 -13.65 3.11 22.83
C SER A 178 -14.48 3.58 24.03
N VAL A 179 -14.07 4.69 24.69
CA VAL A 179 -14.79 5.26 25.86
C VAL A 179 -15.81 6.28 25.40
N LYS A 180 -15.47 7.11 24.42
CA LYS A 180 -16.33 8.16 23.90
C LYS A 180 -16.07 8.38 22.42
N THR A 181 -17.10 8.23 21.62
CA THR A 181 -17.00 8.33 20.15
C THR A 181 -16.86 9.76 19.64
N ASP A 182 -17.42 10.75 20.35
CA ASP A 182 -17.34 12.17 19.96
C ASP A 182 -16.04 12.81 20.42
N ILE A 183 -15.47 13.68 19.60
CA ILE A 183 -14.29 14.46 19.95
C ILE A 183 -14.74 15.73 20.69
N LEU A 184 -14.26 15.90 21.92
CA LEU A 184 -14.55 17.11 22.71
C LEU A 184 -13.68 18.29 22.25
N ALA A 185 -14.19 19.52 22.41
CA ALA A 185 -13.45 20.73 22.05
C ALA A 185 -12.06 20.85 22.72
N LYS A 186 -11.94 20.37 23.97
CA LYS A 186 -10.67 20.38 24.73
C LYS A 186 -9.72 19.23 24.42
N THR A 187 -10.13 18.24 23.60
CA THR A 187 -9.30 17.08 23.26
C THR A 187 -8.16 17.52 22.36
N GLU A 188 -6.95 17.24 22.74
CA GLU A 188 -5.74 17.54 21.97
C GLU A 188 -5.20 16.30 21.28
N VAL A 189 -5.28 15.13 21.93
CA VAL A 189 -4.92 13.83 21.38
C VAL A 189 -6.12 12.90 21.42
N TYR A 190 -6.50 12.39 20.26
CA TYR A 190 -7.58 11.41 20.13
C TYR A 190 -7.00 10.04 19.78
N ILE A 191 -7.15 9.08 20.68
CA ILE A 191 -6.64 7.74 20.53
C ILE A 191 -7.76 6.87 19.97
N ALA A 192 -7.60 6.42 18.72
CA ALA A 192 -8.55 5.57 18.03
C ALA A 192 -8.26 4.09 18.33
N ASP A 193 -8.52 3.69 19.55
CA ASP A 193 -8.29 2.34 20.11
C ASP A 193 -9.38 1.33 19.70
N THR A 194 -9.84 1.41 18.46
CA THR A 194 -10.87 0.53 17.87
C THR A 194 -10.38 -0.10 16.57
N MET A 195 -10.93 -1.25 16.20
CA MET A 195 -10.58 -1.95 14.96
C MET A 195 -11.53 -1.59 13.82
N GLY A 196 -10.99 -1.58 12.59
CA GLY A 196 -11.78 -1.44 11.36
C GLY A 196 -12.18 0.00 11.00
N GLU A 197 -11.75 1.01 11.75
CA GLU A 197 -12.12 2.41 11.54
C GLU A 197 -10.99 3.27 10.91
N LEU A 198 -9.89 2.67 10.47
CA LEU A 198 -8.73 3.42 9.95
C LEU A 198 -9.11 4.35 8.77
N GLY A 199 -10.01 3.89 7.88
CA GLY A 199 -10.50 4.70 6.77
C GLY A 199 -11.20 5.99 7.23
N LEU A 200 -11.92 5.95 8.35
CA LEU A 200 -12.55 7.10 8.95
C LEU A 200 -11.52 8.17 9.33
N PHE A 201 -10.41 7.77 9.96
CA PHE A 201 -9.39 8.71 10.43
C PHE A 201 -8.52 9.27 9.30
N TYR A 202 -8.27 8.51 8.24
CA TYR A 202 -7.67 9.04 7.02
C TYR A 202 -8.55 10.11 6.37
N THR A 203 -9.87 9.90 6.33
CA THR A 203 -10.82 10.86 5.75
C THR A 203 -10.96 12.15 6.60
N LEU A 204 -10.69 12.07 7.90
CA LEU A 204 -10.74 13.21 8.81
C LEU A 204 -9.47 14.08 8.78
N SER A 205 -8.40 13.62 8.15
CA SER A 205 -7.10 14.28 8.22
C SER A 205 -6.52 14.52 6.83
N ASP A 206 -5.93 15.70 6.63
CA ASP A 206 -5.22 16.00 5.39
C ASP A 206 -3.81 15.39 5.33
N ILE A 207 -3.21 15.05 6.48
CA ILE A 207 -1.86 14.48 6.60
C ILE A 207 -1.94 13.17 7.38
N ALA A 208 -1.38 12.12 6.80
CA ALA A 208 -1.28 10.81 7.43
C ALA A 208 0.17 10.34 7.55
N VAL A 209 0.68 10.30 8.78
CA VAL A 209 1.97 9.68 9.08
C VAL A 209 1.76 8.17 9.18
N ILE A 210 2.54 7.42 8.44
CA ILE A 210 2.43 5.97 8.36
C ILE A 210 3.29 5.32 9.45
N GLY A 211 2.66 4.54 10.30
CA GLY A 211 3.30 3.90 11.45
C GLY A 211 4.25 2.76 11.07
N ARG A 212 4.99 2.32 12.09
CA ARG A 212 6.08 1.36 12.00
C ARG A 212 7.25 1.85 11.14
N THR A 213 7.40 3.17 11.04
CA THR A 213 8.46 3.80 10.24
C THR A 213 9.46 4.58 11.08
N PHE A 214 9.10 4.87 12.35
CA PHE A 214 9.98 5.43 13.38
C PHE A 214 10.14 4.51 14.59
N SER A 215 9.51 3.35 14.61
CA SER A 215 9.60 2.39 15.70
C SER A 215 10.94 1.66 15.74
N ASN A 216 11.34 1.22 16.92
CA ASN A 216 12.58 0.47 17.14
C ASN A 216 12.42 -1.04 17.03
N ASP A 217 11.25 -1.53 16.62
CA ASP A 217 10.91 -2.96 16.54
C ASP A 217 11.37 -3.66 15.24
N GLY A 218 12.32 -3.07 14.51
CA GLY A 218 12.76 -3.53 13.21
C GLY A 218 12.05 -2.85 12.04
N GLY A 219 11.03 -2.05 12.31
CA GLY A 219 10.38 -1.18 11.33
C GLY A 219 9.71 -1.91 10.17
N GLY A 220 9.73 -1.28 9.02
CA GLY A 220 9.27 -1.85 7.76
C GLY A 220 8.09 -1.09 7.12
N GLY A 221 7.36 -0.30 7.90
CA GLY A 221 6.26 0.54 7.43
C GLY A 221 4.99 -0.22 7.03
N HIS A 222 3.85 0.43 7.22
CA HIS A 222 2.56 0.00 6.70
C HIS A 222 2.31 0.56 5.30
N ASN A 223 1.19 0.17 4.67
CA ASN A 223 0.86 0.54 3.29
C ASN A 223 0.41 2.02 3.19
N PRO A 224 1.16 2.91 2.50
CA PRO A 224 0.79 4.32 2.35
C PRO A 224 -0.36 4.56 1.35
N MET A 225 -0.67 3.58 0.49
CA MET A 225 -1.74 3.67 -0.51
C MET A 225 -3.11 3.86 0.14
N GLU A 226 -3.32 3.29 1.33
CA GLU A 226 -4.60 3.38 2.06
C GLU A 226 -4.93 4.84 2.41
N ALA A 227 -3.93 5.61 2.85
CA ALA A 227 -4.07 7.04 3.12
C ALA A 227 -4.30 7.83 1.84
N ALA A 228 -3.51 7.57 0.79
CA ALA A 228 -3.61 8.25 -0.50
C ALA A 228 -4.97 8.06 -1.18
N LEU A 229 -5.54 6.86 -1.14
CA LEU A 229 -6.87 6.56 -1.68
C LEU A 229 -8.01 7.31 -0.97
N LEU A 230 -7.78 7.76 0.26
CA LEU A 230 -8.72 8.57 1.04
C LEU A 230 -8.33 10.05 1.07
N SER A 231 -7.53 10.47 0.10
CA SER A 231 -7.12 11.87 -0.09
C SER A 231 -6.35 12.48 1.07
N ALA A 232 -5.65 11.68 1.88
CA ALA A 232 -4.67 12.17 2.85
C ALA A 232 -3.27 12.14 2.22
N VAL A 233 -2.42 13.14 2.55
CA VAL A 233 -1.01 13.15 2.15
C VAL A 233 -0.25 12.12 2.98
N PRO A 234 0.26 11.03 2.38
CA PRO A 234 1.03 10.06 3.13
C PRO A 234 2.44 10.59 3.42
N VAL A 235 2.85 10.48 4.68
CA VAL A 235 4.21 10.78 5.15
C VAL A 235 4.77 9.53 5.82
N THR A 236 5.94 9.07 5.41
CA THR A 236 6.62 7.92 6.03
C THR A 236 7.90 8.35 6.72
N GLY A 237 8.33 7.58 7.72
CA GLY A 237 9.67 7.70 8.30
C GLY A 237 10.72 6.93 7.49
N PRO A 238 11.96 6.82 8.02
CA PRO A 238 13.07 6.19 7.29
C PRO A 238 12.97 4.66 7.17
N ASN A 239 12.18 4.01 8.03
CA ASN A 239 12.11 2.55 8.10
C ASN A 239 10.89 2.03 7.32
N TYR A 240 10.98 1.95 5.98
CA TYR A 240 9.90 1.47 5.10
C TYR A 240 10.29 0.22 4.28
N GLN A 241 11.13 -0.64 4.83
CA GLN A 241 11.74 -1.77 4.10
C GLN A 241 10.70 -2.75 3.52
N ASN A 242 9.55 -2.91 4.18
CA ASN A 242 8.47 -3.76 3.68
C ASN A 242 7.74 -3.16 2.46
N GLN A 243 7.90 -1.85 2.23
CA GLN A 243 7.23 -1.09 1.20
C GLN A 243 8.21 -0.38 0.25
N THR A 244 9.49 -0.80 0.22
CA THR A 244 10.58 -0.10 -0.49
C THR A 244 10.22 0.26 -1.92
N GLN A 245 9.73 -0.70 -2.72
CA GLN A 245 9.38 -0.43 -4.11
C GLN A 245 8.19 0.52 -4.23
N LEU A 246 7.15 0.31 -3.43
CA LEU A 246 5.98 1.18 -3.44
C LEU A 246 6.33 2.61 -3.06
N VAL A 247 7.10 2.80 -1.99
CA VAL A 247 7.53 4.13 -1.54
C VAL A 247 8.40 4.81 -2.61
N GLN A 248 9.28 4.06 -3.28
CA GLN A 248 10.09 4.61 -4.38
C GLN A 248 9.20 5.05 -5.56
N ASP A 249 8.27 4.21 -5.99
CA ASP A 249 7.35 4.55 -7.09
C ASP A 249 6.47 5.77 -6.73
N MET A 250 6.08 5.90 -5.46
CA MET A 250 5.34 7.07 -4.98
C MET A 250 6.20 8.33 -4.90
N LEU A 251 7.49 8.21 -4.56
CA LEU A 251 8.45 9.31 -4.57
C LEU A 251 8.70 9.81 -6.00
N ASP A 252 8.89 8.91 -6.94
CA ASP A 252 9.10 9.23 -8.36
C ASP A 252 7.88 9.95 -8.96
N ALA A 253 6.70 9.70 -8.41
CA ALA A 253 5.45 10.37 -8.78
C ALA A 253 5.12 11.61 -7.91
N ASP A 254 5.99 11.99 -6.97
CA ASP A 254 5.76 13.05 -5.98
C ASP A 254 4.45 12.84 -5.19
N ALA A 255 4.13 11.57 -4.88
CA ALA A 255 2.87 11.14 -4.23
C ALA A 255 3.01 10.80 -2.74
N ILE A 256 4.21 10.87 -2.18
CA ILE A 256 4.53 10.59 -0.77
C ILE A 256 5.68 11.48 -0.32
N LEU A 257 5.79 11.68 0.99
CA LEU A 257 6.93 12.37 1.61
C LEU A 257 7.65 11.42 2.56
N VAL A 258 8.97 11.53 2.64
CA VAL A 258 9.80 10.78 3.58
C VAL A 258 10.41 11.74 4.58
N ALA A 259 10.16 11.50 5.85
CA ALA A 259 10.77 12.25 6.95
C ALA A 259 11.95 11.46 7.50
N ASP A 260 13.17 11.98 7.38
CA ASP A 260 14.38 11.29 7.83
C ASP A 260 14.49 11.16 9.36
N ASN A 261 13.84 12.08 10.07
CA ASN A 261 13.87 12.14 11.54
C ASN A 261 12.69 12.98 12.06
N LYS A 262 12.55 13.04 13.39
CA LYS A 262 11.52 13.81 14.08
C LYS A 262 11.47 15.30 13.68
N ALA A 263 12.62 15.95 13.55
CA ALA A 263 12.66 17.38 13.21
C ALA A 263 12.13 17.61 11.79
N HIS A 264 12.51 16.76 10.84
CA HIS A 264 12.01 16.79 9.47
C HIS A 264 10.52 16.45 9.39
N LEU A 265 10.02 15.48 10.20
CA LEU A 265 8.60 15.18 10.29
C LEU A 265 7.79 16.40 10.76
N LEU A 266 8.26 17.09 11.82
CA LEU A 266 7.64 18.31 12.33
C LEU A 266 7.61 19.40 11.24
N GLU A 267 8.70 19.60 10.52
CA GLU A 267 8.80 20.58 9.43
C GLU A 267 7.79 20.28 8.32
N ILE A 268 7.71 19.03 7.85
CA ILE A 268 6.75 18.61 6.84
C ILE A 268 5.32 18.96 7.29
N ILE A 269 4.88 18.47 8.45
CA ILE A 269 3.52 18.69 8.94
C ILE A 269 3.23 20.19 9.08
N SER A 270 4.14 20.96 9.72
CA SER A 270 3.99 22.41 9.91
C SER A 270 3.93 23.17 8.57
N SER A 271 4.77 22.80 7.59
CA SER A 271 4.80 23.42 6.27
C SER A 271 3.48 23.23 5.53
N PHE A 272 2.93 22.02 5.53
CA PHE A 272 1.66 21.73 4.85
C PHE A 272 0.48 22.44 5.53
N MET A 273 0.43 22.48 6.86
CA MET A 273 -0.62 23.19 7.58
C MET A 273 -0.61 24.72 7.32
N LYS A 274 0.54 25.30 7.01
CA LYS A 274 0.68 26.72 6.65
C LYS A 274 0.36 27.03 5.19
N GLN A 275 0.35 26.03 4.32
CA GLN A 275 0.25 26.19 2.87
C GLN A 275 -0.88 25.32 2.29
N PRO A 276 -2.16 25.76 2.40
CA PRO A 276 -3.32 24.98 1.92
C PRO A 276 -3.23 24.58 0.44
N ASP A 277 -2.72 25.46 -0.41
CA ASP A 277 -2.58 25.19 -1.85
C ASP A 277 -1.58 24.05 -2.10
N LYS A 278 -0.44 24.06 -1.37
CA LYS A 278 0.56 22.99 -1.42
C LYS A 278 -0.05 21.66 -0.92
N MET A 279 -0.83 21.72 0.15
CA MET A 279 -1.55 20.56 0.69
C MET A 279 -2.49 19.98 -0.36
N THR A 280 -3.33 20.82 -0.97
CA THR A 280 -4.29 20.39 -1.99
C THR A 280 -3.60 19.76 -3.19
N SER A 281 -2.52 20.36 -3.68
CA SER A 281 -1.71 19.82 -4.77
C SER A 281 -1.13 18.44 -4.42
N GLN A 282 -0.58 18.30 -3.22
CA GLN A 282 0.02 17.03 -2.78
C GLN A 282 -1.02 15.92 -2.61
N LYS A 283 -2.19 16.25 -2.05
CA LYS A 283 -3.34 15.32 -1.96
C LYS A 283 -3.76 14.82 -3.34
N SER A 284 -3.84 15.70 -4.32
CA SER A 284 -4.21 15.32 -5.69
C SER A 284 -3.20 14.36 -6.31
N LYS A 285 -1.89 14.61 -6.17
CA LYS A 285 -0.83 13.71 -6.67
C LYS A 285 -0.89 12.33 -6.00
N ALA A 286 -1.06 12.30 -4.68
CA ALA A 286 -1.17 11.05 -3.92
C ALA A 286 -2.40 10.24 -4.36
N LEU A 287 -3.57 10.90 -4.47
CA LEU A 287 -4.80 10.25 -4.91
C LEU A 287 -4.72 9.75 -6.35
N GLU A 288 -4.19 10.55 -7.27
CA GLU A 288 -4.02 10.16 -8.68
C GLU A 288 -3.12 8.94 -8.83
N PHE A 289 -1.99 8.93 -8.13
CA PHE A 289 -1.09 7.77 -8.10
C PHE A 289 -1.83 6.54 -7.57
N ALA A 290 -2.48 6.66 -6.41
CA ALA A 290 -3.14 5.56 -5.74
C ALA A 290 -4.33 5.02 -6.55
N ALA A 291 -5.16 5.88 -7.14
CA ALA A 291 -6.30 5.50 -7.96
C ALA A 291 -5.86 4.74 -9.23
N ARG A 292 -4.79 5.19 -9.88
CA ARG A 292 -4.21 4.50 -11.05
C ARG A 292 -3.73 3.09 -10.69
N LYS A 293 -3.09 2.94 -9.54
CA LYS A 293 -2.52 1.65 -9.09
C LYS A 293 -3.54 0.72 -8.41
N ALA A 294 -4.66 1.26 -7.92
CA ALA A 294 -5.70 0.44 -7.28
C ALA A 294 -6.38 -0.54 -8.25
N ASN A 295 -6.46 -0.19 -9.54
CA ASN A 295 -7.16 -0.96 -10.57
C ASN A 295 -6.32 -2.09 -11.19
N VAL A 296 -5.13 -2.38 -10.64
CA VAL A 296 -4.22 -3.41 -11.21
C VAL A 296 -4.89 -4.78 -11.29
N ILE A 297 -5.67 -5.18 -10.28
CA ILE A 297 -6.39 -6.46 -10.31
C ILE A 297 -7.40 -6.51 -11.45
N ASP A 298 -8.17 -5.45 -11.64
CA ASP A 298 -9.19 -5.41 -12.70
C ASP A 298 -8.53 -5.49 -14.08
N HIS A 299 -7.42 -4.76 -14.28
CA HIS A 299 -6.63 -4.85 -15.51
C HIS A 299 -6.06 -6.26 -15.74
N VAL A 300 -5.49 -6.89 -14.70
CA VAL A 300 -5.02 -8.29 -14.81
C VAL A 300 -6.17 -9.23 -15.16
N MET A 301 -7.35 -9.07 -14.55
CA MET A 301 -8.51 -9.91 -14.82
C MET A 301 -9.01 -9.74 -16.25
N GLU A 302 -9.03 -8.52 -16.79
CA GLU A 302 -9.38 -8.25 -18.19
C GLU A 302 -8.42 -8.94 -19.16
N GLU A 303 -7.11 -8.85 -18.90
CA GLU A 303 -6.08 -9.44 -19.76
C GLU A 303 -6.07 -10.99 -19.75
N ILE A 304 -6.46 -11.62 -18.65
CA ILE A 304 -6.54 -13.09 -18.57
C ILE A 304 -7.91 -13.65 -18.95
N GLU A 305 -8.97 -12.83 -19.06
CA GLU A 305 -10.32 -13.27 -19.44
C GLU A 305 -10.34 -14.15 -20.72
N PRO A 306 -9.58 -13.82 -21.80
CA PRO A 306 -9.54 -14.65 -23.00
C PRO A 306 -9.12 -16.11 -22.76
N LEU A 307 -8.31 -16.39 -21.73
CA LEU A 307 -7.90 -17.75 -21.37
C LEU A 307 -9.07 -18.56 -20.82
N PHE A 308 -9.93 -17.93 -20.04
CA PHE A 308 -11.15 -18.56 -19.50
C PHE A 308 -12.16 -18.83 -20.61
N LEU A 309 -12.35 -17.87 -21.51
CA LEU A 309 -13.27 -18.00 -22.65
C LEU A 309 -12.87 -19.15 -23.58
N LYS A 310 -11.57 -19.38 -23.81
CA LYS A 310 -11.07 -20.54 -24.57
C LYS A 310 -11.50 -21.88 -23.96
N LYS A 311 -11.84 -21.92 -22.68
CA LYS A 311 -12.29 -23.12 -21.96
C LYS A 311 -13.80 -23.12 -21.67
N GLY A 312 -14.55 -22.17 -22.21
CA GLY A 312 -15.98 -22.02 -21.95
C GLY A 312 -16.31 -21.59 -20.51
N LEU A 313 -15.34 -21.03 -19.81
CA LEU A 313 -15.51 -20.50 -18.46
C LEU A 313 -15.80 -19.01 -18.53
N HIS A 314 -16.70 -18.52 -17.68
CA HIS A 314 -17.06 -17.11 -17.60
C HIS A 314 -16.92 -16.60 -16.17
N PHE A 315 -16.38 -15.39 -16.00
CA PHE A 315 -16.43 -14.71 -14.71
C PHE A 315 -17.88 -14.30 -14.42
N LYS A 316 -18.36 -14.64 -13.23
CA LYS A 316 -19.53 -13.93 -12.68
C LYS A 316 -19.03 -12.56 -12.21
N LYS A 317 -19.48 -11.51 -12.91
CA LYS A 317 -19.25 -10.13 -12.48
C LYS A 317 -19.93 -9.85 -11.15
#